data_30bf6120e45c7fb611d3f0514c21b5e6
#
_entry.id   30bf6120e45c7fb611d3f0514c21b5e6
#
_cell.length_a   1.000
_cell.length_b   1.000
_cell.length_c   1.000
_cell.angle_alpha   90.00
_cell.angle_beta   90.00
_cell.angle_gamma   90.00
#
_symmetry.space_group_name_H-M   'P 1'
#
loop_
_entity.id
_entity.type
_entity.pdbx_description
1 polymer ?
#
loop_
_entity_poly.entity_id
_entity_poly.type
_entity_poly.pdbx_seq_one_letter_code
_entity_poly.pdbx_strand_id
1 'polypeptide(L)'
;VAAVAFAFVIYEKGVTVSRRRVVVTGLGLISPVGNNVADGWANLVAGKSGIANITKFDATNFSTRFAGEVKGFNIEDYIPGKEARHMDTFIHYGVAAGIQAMQDSGLEVTDENSERIGVVVGSGIGGLPMIEVTQTE
;
A
#
# COMPACT_ATOMS: atom_id res chain seq x y z
N VAL A 1 1.39 10.27 6.04
CA VAL A 1 1.82 8.94 5.55
C VAL A 1 0.59 8.10 5.30
N ALA A 2 0.40 7.70 4.05
CA ALA A 2 -0.72 6.88 3.66
C ALA A 2 -0.46 5.43 4.05
N ALA A 3 -1.30 4.86 4.91
CA ALA A 3 -1.48 3.42 4.93
C ALA A 3 -2.24 3.06 3.64
N VAL A 4 -1.64 2.23 2.80
CA VAL A 4 -2.29 1.79 1.57
C VAL A 4 -2.81 0.38 1.82
N ALA A 5 -4.13 0.26 1.93
CA ALA A 5 -4.79 -1.03 2.00
C ALA A 5 -5.51 -1.28 0.67
N PHE A 6 -5.23 -2.40 0.01
CA PHE A 6 -5.93 -2.80 -1.19
C PHE A 6 -6.85 -3.97 -0.87
N ALA A 7 -8.09 -3.85 -1.33
CA ALA A 7 -9.05 -4.94 -1.33
C ALA A 7 -9.39 -5.29 -2.79
N PHE A 8 -9.17 -6.53 -3.20
CA PHE A 8 -9.63 -7.03 -4.48
C PHE A 8 -11.01 -7.64 -4.33
N VAL A 9 -11.87 -7.32 -5.27
CA VAL A 9 -13.26 -7.77 -5.28
C VAL A 9 -13.45 -8.70 -6.48
N ILE A 10 -13.72 -9.99 -6.21
CA ILE A 10 -14.09 -10.95 -7.25
C ILE A 10 -15.60 -11.05 -7.32
N TYR A 11 -16.13 -10.93 -8.54
CA TYR A 11 -17.55 -11.02 -8.83
C TYR A 11 -17.91 -12.44 -9.30
N GLU A 12 -18.57 -13.24 -8.48
CA GLU A 12 -19.15 -14.51 -8.91
C GLU A 12 -20.58 -14.33 -9.46
N LYS A 13 -20.79 -14.84 -10.68
CA LYS A 13 -22.09 -14.88 -11.32
C LYS A 13 -22.77 -16.20 -10.94
N GLY A 14 -23.61 -16.20 -9.93
CA GLY A 14 -24.37 -17.40 -9.57
C GLY A 14 -25.56 -17.12 -8.64
N VAL A 15 -26.75 -17.46 -9.11
CA VAL A 15 -28.05 -17.51 -8.45
C VAL A 15 -28.75 -16.16 -8.22
N THR A 16 -29.98 -16.09 -8.69
CA THR A 16 -30.99 -15.02 -8.62
C THR A 16 -31.20 -14.46 -7.20
N VAL A 17 -30.28 -13.62 -6.76
CA VAL A 17 -30.51 -12.74 -5.61
C VAL A 17 -30.54 -11.31 -6.15
N SER A 18 -31.53 -10.53 -5.78
CA SER A 18 -31.75 -9.16 -6.28
C SER A 18 -30.65 -8.15 -5.89
N ARG A 19 -29.60 -8.59 -5.18
CA ARG A 19 -28.43 -7.77 -4.79
C ARG A 19 -27.14 -8.48 -5.16
N ARG A 20 -26.24 -7.72 -5.80
CA ARG A 20 -24.86 -8.19 -6.08
C ARG A 20 -24.10 -8.35 -4.77
N ARG A 21 -23.46 -9.50 -4.61
CA ARG A 21 -22.56 -9.74 -3.47
C ARG A 21 -21.15 -9.35 -3.87
N VAL A 22 -20.52 -8.52 -3.04
CA VAL A 22 -19.13 -8.09 -3.19
C VAL A 22 -18.36 -8.62 -1.99
N VAL A 23 -17.25 -9.27 -2.23
CA VAL A 23 -16.40 -9.84 -1.17
C VAL A 23 -14.96 -9.37 -1.33
N VAL A 24 -14.26 -9.23 -0.21
CA VAL A 24 -12.81 -9.01 -0.18
C VAL A 24 -12.15 -10.38 -0.19
N THR A 25 -11.25 -10.60 -1.13
CA THR A 25 -10.58 -11.90 -1.32
C THR A 25 -9.11 -11.85 -0.96
N GLY A 26 -8.50 -10.68 -0.91
CA GLY A 26 -7.10 -10.52 -0.55
C GLY A 26 -6.82 -9.15 0.04
N LEU A 27 -5.87 -9.11 0.96
CA LEU A 27 -5.44 -7.91 1.67
C LEU A 27 -3.94 -7.70 1.54
N GLY A 28 -3.52 -6.45 1.39
CA GLY A 28 -2.13 -6.05 1.49
C GLY A 28 -2.01 -4.77 2.31
N LEU A 29 -0.95 -4.67 3.09
CA LEU A 29 -0.74 -3.56 4.01
C LEU A 29 0.71 -3.14 4.07
N ILE A 30 0.95 -1.85 3.84
CA ILE A 30 2.20 -1.17 4.20
C ILE A 30 1.82 0.01 5.09
N SER A 31 2.31 0.00 6.32
CA SER A 31 1.92 1.00 7.32
C SER A 31 3.02 1.23 8.37
N PRO A 32 2.90 2.30 9.18
CA PRO A 32 3.84 2.54 10.28
C PRO A 32 3.84 1.46 11.36
N VAL A 33 2.83 0.59 11.41
CA VAL A 33 2.71 -0.50 12.38
C VAL A 33 3.10 -1.87 11.82
N GLY A 34 3.35 -1.97 10.49
CA GLY A 34 3.78 -3.22 9.87
C GLY A 34 3.83 -3.13 8.35
N ASN A 35 4.70 -3.92 7.73
CA ASN A 35 4.91 -3.98 6.29
C ASN A 35 4.17 -5.16 5.64
N ASN A 36 3.28 -5.80 6.35
CA ASN A 36 2.32 -6.79 5.89
C ASN A 36 1.12 -6.85 6.83
N VAL A 37 0.06 -7.54 6.43
CA VAL A 37 -1.18 -7.65 7.20
C VAL A 37 -0.97 -8.35 8.54
N ALA A 38 -0.19 -9.43 8.57
CA ALA A 38 0.02 -10.22 9.78
C ALA A 38 0.73 -9.41 10.88
N ASP A 39 1.84 -8.76 10.53
CA ASP A 39 2.61 -7.93 11.46
C ASP A 39 1.82 -6.68 11.89
N GLY A 40 1.17 -6.03 10.92
CA GLY A 40 0.33 -4.87 11.21
C GLY A 40 -0.79 -5.19 12.18
N TRP A 41 -1.49 -6.30 11.95
CA TRP A 41 -2.56 -6.75 12.83
C TRP A 41 -2.04 -7.12 14.22
N ALA A 42 -0.97 -7.91 14.30
CA ALA A 42 -0.37 -8.29 15.58
C ALA A 42 0.05 -7.07 16.42
N ASN A 43 0.66 -6.06 15.77
CA ASN A 43 1.06 -4.83 16.42
C ASN A 43 -0.13 -3.98 16.87
N LEU A 44 -1.20 -3.91 16.07
CA LEU A 44 -2.44 -3.21 16.45
C LEU A 44 -3.11 -3.87 17.66
N VAL A 45 -3.25 -5.20 17.67
CA VAL A 45 -3.83 -5.95 18.80
C VAL A 45 -2.96 -5.79 20.05
N ALA A 46 -1.65 -5.72 19.90
CA ALA A 46 -0.73 -5.49 21.02
C ALA A 46 -0.69 -4.01 21.49
N GLY A 47 -1.48 -3.12 20.89
CA GLY A 47 -1.51 -1.70 21.24
C GLY A 47 -0.22 -0.92 20.91
N LYS A 48 0.61 -1.46 20.00
CA LYS A 48 1.86 -0.79 19.59
C LYS A 48 1.56 0.40 18.69
N SER A 49 2.12 1.56 19.06
CA SER A 49 2.02 2.78 18.25
C SER A 49 2.99 2.75 17.08
N GLY A 50 2.51 3.09 15.89
CA GLY A 50 3.36 3.39 14.74
C GLY A 50 3.90 4.83 14.72
N ILE A 51 3.45 5.69 15.65
CA ILE A 51 3.84 7.09 15.74
C ILE A 51 5.16 7.19 16.50
N ALA A 52 6.09 7.97 15.94
CA ALA A 52 7.40 8.26 16.53
C ALA A 52 7.88 9.66 16.10
N ASN A 53 9.01 10.10 16.61
CA ASN A 53 9.63 11.31 16.11
C ASN A 53 9.96 11.19 14.62
N ILE A 54 9.77 12.29 13.88
CA ILE A 54 10.11 12.38 12.47
C ILE A 54 11.60 12.16 12.28
N THR A 55 11.97 11.29 11.33
CA THR A 55 13.36 10.98 11.00
C THR A 55 13.75 11.33 9.57
N LYS A 56 12.78 11.61 8.69
CA LYS A 56 13.01 11.87 7.27
C LYS A 56 13.55 13.27 6.97
N PHE A 57 13.35 14.22 7.88
CA PHE A 57 13.85 15.58 7.77
C PHE A 57 14.00 16.20 9.17
N ASP A 58 14.72 17.34 9.27
CA ASP A 58 14.85 18.09 10.52
C ASP A 58 13.53 18.82 10.85
N ALA A 59 12.82 18.29 11.85
CA ALA A 59 11.55 18.83 12.32
C ALA A 59 11.70 19.83 13.48
N THR A 60 12.90 20.27 13.82
CA THR A 60 13.18 21.10 15.01
C THR A 60 12.38 22.40 15.02
N ASN A 61 12.20 23.02 13.86
CA ASN A 61 11.49 24.29 13.70
C ASN A 61 9.99 24.16 13.48
N PHE A 62 9.46 22.94 13.50
CA PHE A 62 8.02 22.69 13.31
C PHE A 62 7.32 22.50 14.66
N SER A 63 6.06 22.91 14.74
CA SER A 63 5.22 22.71 15.92
C SER A 63 4.92 21.24 16.19
N THR A 64 4.83 20.42 15.12
CA THR A 64 4.62 18.96 15.19
C THR A 64 5.90 18.25 14.78
N ARG A 65 6.41 17.36 15.65
CA ARG A 65 7.69 16.67 15.47
C ARG A 65 7.57 15.15 15.47
N PHE A 66 6.35 14.64 15.39
CA PHE A 66 6.07 13.21 15.36
C PHE A 66 5.16 12.87 14.18
N ALA A 67 5.34 11.68 13.62
CA ALA A 67 4.54 11.16 12.50
C ALA A 67 4.54 9.63 12.50
N GLY A 68 3.63 9.07 11.71
CA GLY A 68 3.66 7.65 11.37
C GLY A 68 4.53 7.44 10.14
N GLU A 69 5.77 7.03 10.32
CA GLU A 69 6.69 6.66 9.24
C GLU A 69 6.73 5.14 9.07
N VAL A 70 6.72 4.67 7.83
CA VAL A 70 6.96 3.26 7.51
C VAL A 70 8.43 2.94 7.78
N LYS A 71 8.69 1.86 8.51
CA LYS A 71 10.01 1.47 8.98
C LYS A 71 10.39 0.10 8.43
N GLY A 72 11.68 -0.08 8.10
CA GLY A 72 12.21 -1.38 7.66
C GLY A 72 11.60 -1.90 6.36
N PHE A 73 11.04 -1.03 5.52
CA PHE A 73 10.49 -1.38 4.23
C PHE A 73 11.58 -1.36 3.16
N ASN A 74 11.63 -2.42 2.35
CA ASN A 74 12.51 -2.51 1.20
C ASN A 74 11.66 -2.86 -0.03
N ILE A 75 11.68 -2.01 -1.06
CA ILE A 75 10.93 -2.25 -2.31
C ILE A 75 11.52 -3.41 -3.12
N GLU A 76 12.82 -3.70 -2.97
CA GLU A 76 13.48 -4.77 -3.71
C GLU A 76 13.00 -6.17 -3.31
N ASP A 77 12.27 -6.29 -2.20
CA ASP A 77 11.58 -7.53 -1.81
C ASP A 77 10.36 -7.82 -2.73
N TYR A 78 9.92 -6.84 -3.53
CA TYR A 78 8.71 -6.91 -4.36
C TYR A 78 9.00 -6.74 -5.85
N ILE A 79 9.84 -5.77 -6.21
CA ILE A 79 10.19 -5.46 -7.61
C ILE A 79 11.69 -5.19 -7.75
N PRO A 80 12.26 -5.40 -8.96
CA PRO A 80 13.66 -5.09 -9.22
C PRO A 80 14.01 -3.62 -8.95
N GLY A 81 15.14 -3.36 -8.29
CA GLY A 81 15.58 -2.00 -7.96
C GLY A 81 15.74 -1.07 -9.18
N LYS A 82 15.97 -1.64 -10.38
CA LYS A 82 16.00 -0.86 -11.64
C LYS A 82 14.65 -0.22 -11.95
N GLU A 83 13.55 -0.92 -11.70
CA GLU A 83 12.20 -0.40 -11.90
C GLU A 83 11.82 0.58 -10.79
N ALA A 84 12.18 0.25 -9.55
CA ALA A 84 11.89 1.09 -8.39
C ALA A 84 12.51 2.50 -8.45
N ARG A 85 13.67 2.66 -9.11
CA ARG A 85 14.37 3.96 -9.20
C ARG A 85 13.59 5.08 -9.87
N HIS A 86 12.62 4.74 -10.70
CA HIS A 86 11.78 5.71 -11.41
C HIS A 86 10.46 6.00 -10.69
N MET A 87 10.31 5.47 -9.48
CA MET A 87 9.08 5.57 -8.70
C MET A 87 9.35 6.28 -7.38
N ASP A 88 8.46 7.19 -6.99
CA ASP A 88 8.51 7.77 -5.65
C ASP A 88 8.01 6.76 -4.60
N THR A 89 8.40 6.98 -3.35
CA THR A 89 8.14 6.08 -2.21
C THR A 89 6.66 5.72 -2.04
N PHE A 90 5.72 6.63 -2.32
CA PHE A 90 4.29 6.31 -2.21
C PHE A 90 3.85 5.25 -3.23
N ILE A 91 4.47 5.24 -4.41
CA ILE A 91 4.24 4.22 -5.44
C ILE A 91 4.77 2.88 -4.96
N HIS A 92 5.96 2.87 -4.33
CA HIS A 92 6.54 1.66 -3.74
C HIS A 92 5.57 0.99 -2.75
N TYR A 93 4.97 1.78 -1.86
CA TYR A 93 3.99 1.25 -0.90
C TYR A 93 2.74 0.71 -1.60
N GLY A 94 2.27 1.42 -2.64
CA GLY A 94 1.13 1.00 -3.44
C GLY A 94 1.37 -0.33 -4.16
N VAL A 95 2.50 -0.46 -4.83
CA VAL A 95 2.90 -1.68 -5.56
C VAL A 95 3.07 -2.84 -4.59
N ALA A 96 3.81 -2.65 -3.49
CA ALA A 96 4.04 -3.70 -2.51
C ALA A 96 2.73 -4.22 -1.88
N ALA A 97 1.84 -3.31 -1.46
CA ALA A 97 0.54 -3.69 -0.92
C ALA A 97 -0.34 -4.39 -1.98
N GLY A 98 -0.28 -3.94 -3.24
CA GLY A 98 -0.99 -4.59 -4.35
C GLY A 98 -0.50 -6.02 -4.58
N ILE A 99 0.81 -6.26 -4.59
CA ILE A 99 1.41 -7.59 -4.73
C ILE A 99 0.99 -8.49 -3.57
N GLN A 100 1.03 -8.00 -2.33
CA GLN A 100 0.57 -8.75 -1.15
C GLN A 100 -0.91 -9.17 -1.30
N ALA A 101 -1.78 -8.23 -1.71
CA ALA A 101 -3.20 -8.49 -1.87
C ALA A 101 -3.49 -9.51 -2.99
N MET A 102 -2.73 -9.47 -4.10
CA MET A 102 -2.82 -10.47 -5.16
C MET A 102 -2.41 -11.86 -4.67
N GLN A 103 -1.31 -11.95 -3.93
CA GLN A 103 -0.84 -13.21 -3.35
C GLN A 103 -1.84 -13.78 -2.35
N ASP A 104 -2.37 -12.93 -1.46
CA ASP A 104 -3.34 -13.33 -0.42
C ASP A 104 -4.67 -13.79 -1.05
N SER A 105 -5.10 -13.17 -2.15
CA SER A 105 -6.33 -13.53 -2.87
C SER A 105 -6.25 -14.87 -3.61
N GLY A 106 -5.04 -15.33 -3.94
CA GLY A 106 -4.84 -16.47 -4.85
C GLY A 106 -5.33 -16.22 -6.28
N LEU A 107 -5.58 -14.95 -6.66
CA LEU A 107 -6.07 -14.60 -7.99
C LEU A 107 -4.96 -14.75 -9.03
N GLU A 108 -5.17 -15.62 -9.99
CA GLU A 108 -4.33 -15.72 -11.18
C GLU A 108 -5.00 -14.98 -12.34
N VAL A 109 -4.24 -14.08 -12.98
CA VAL A 109 -4.69 -13.35 -14.16
C VAL A 109 -4.45 -14.22 -15.40
N THR A 110 -5.52 -14.54 -16.13
CA THR A 110 -5.49 -15.32 -17.35
C THR A 110 -6.12 -14.55 -18.50
N ASP A 111 -5.90 -14.98 -19.74
CA ASP A 111 -6.55 -14.35 -20.91
C ASP A 111 -8.08 -14.37 -20.81
N GLU A 112 -8.65 -15.39 -20.15
CA GLU A 112 -10.10 -15.54 -19.98
C GLU A 112 -10.71 -14.55 -18.98
N ASN A 113 -9.94 -14.10 -17.98
CA ASN A 113 -10.43 -13.23 -16.90
C ASN A 113 -9.86 -11.82 -16.93
N SER A 114 -8.80 -11.55 -17.68
CA SER A 114 -8.05 -10.29 -17.69
C SER A 114 -8.94 -9.08 -17.98
N GLU A 115 -9.89 -9.18 -18.91
CA GLU A 115 -10.83 -8.10 -19.24
C GLU A 115 -11.82 -7.77 -18.12
N ARG A 116 -11.94 -8.63 -17.10
CA ARG A 116 -12.84 -8.47 -15.95
C ARG A 116 -12.11 -8.00 -14.70
N ILE A 117 -10.80 -7.85 -14.77
CA ILE A 117 -9.95 -7.42 -13.65
C ILE A 117 -9.54 -5.97 -13.89
N GLY A 118 -9.83 -5.11 -12.93
CA GLY A 118 -9.43 -3.72 -12.94
C GLY A 118 -8.61 -3.37 -11.70
N VAL A 119 -7.66 -2.48 -11.85
CA VAL A 119 -6.84 -1.95 -10.75
C VAL A 119 -7.15 -0.47 -10.57
N VAL A 120 -7.50 -0.07 -9.36
CA VAL A 120 -7.72 1.33 -8.99
C VAL A 120 -6.87 1.64 -7.77
N VAL A 121 -5.99 2.61 -7.90
CA VAL A 121 -5.12 3.09 -6.81
C VAL A 121 -5.38 4.58 -6.61
N GLY A 122 -5.68 4.98 -5.39
CA GLY A 122 -5.82 6.37 -4.99
C GLY A 122 -4.62 6.87 -4.19
N SER A 123 -4.21 8.10 -4.45
CA SER A 123 -3.21 8.80 -3.66
C SER A 123 -3.66 10.24 -3.44
N GLY A 124 -3.41 10.82 -2.26
CA GLY A 124 -3.73 12.20 -1.98
C GLY A 124 -2.86 13.16 -2.79
N ILE A 125 -1.72 13.54 -2.28
CA ILE A 125 -0.80 14.49 -2.96
C ILE A 125 0.22 13.75 -3.84
N GLY A 126 0.47 12.47 -3.56
CA GLY A 126 1.47 11.68 -4.27
C GLY A 126 2.90 11.93 -3.75
N GLY A 127 3.83 12.15 -4.66
CA GLY A 127 5.26 12.21 -4.39
C GLY A 127 5.80 13.60 -4.15
N LEU A 128 5.58 14.19 -2.98
CA LEU A 128 6.19 15.47 -2.63
C LEU A 128 7.72 15.49 -2.78
N PRO A 129 8.48 14.45 -2.37
CA PRO A 129 9.92 14.43 -2.57
C PRO A 129 10.34 14.53 -4.04
N MET A 130 9.64 13.84 -4.94
CA MET A 130 9.94 13.90 -6.37
C MET A 130 9.60 15.29 -6.95
N ILE A 131 8.51 15.92 -6.52
CA ILE A 131 8.13 17.26 -6.93
C ILE A 131 9.21 18.27 -6.50
N GLU A 132 9.68 18.16 -5.26
CA GLU A 132 10.72 19.04 -4.71
C GLU A 132 12.04 18.91 -5.47
N VAL A 133 12.48 17.68 -5.75
CA VAL A 133 13.71 17.43 -6.55
C VAL A 133 13.57 17.99 -7.94
N THR A 134 12.46 17.74 -8.63
CA THR A 134 12.26 18.20 -10.02
C THR A 134 12.17 19.72 -10.15
N GLN A 135 11.75 20.41 -9.09
CA GLN A 135 11.65 21.88 -9.10
C GLN A 135 13.00 22.55 -8.83
N THR A 136 13.94 21.83 -8.22
CA THR A 136 15.27 22.39 -7.85
C THR A 136 16.34 22.13 -8.91
N GLU A 137 16.06 21.28 -9.90
CA GLU A 137 16.88 21.07 -11.12
C GLU A 137 16.51 22.07 -12.24
#